data_af941cf3ff28b48cb65191e47b379f58
#
_entry.id   af941cf3ff28b48cb65191e47b379f58
#
_cell.length_a   1.000
_cell.length_b   1.000
_cell.length_c   1.000
_cell.angle_alpha   90.00
_cell.angle_beta   90.00
_cell.angle_gamma   90.00
#
_symmetry.space_group_name_H-M   'P 1'
#
loop_
_entity.id
_entity.type
_entity.pdbx_description
1 polymer ?
#
loop_
_entity_poly.entity_id
_entity_poly.type
_entity_poly.pdbx_seq_one_letter_code
_entity_poly.pdbx_strand_id
1 'polypeptide(L)'
;MIQIRKNVFETNSSSTHCMVIGTASDFEKWEAGEVYYYDNWRDGKKFITKEEAIDKLKNSKYRTSDTDKAIKYLETYELDASDYDDDEDEAKRAIFEEMANNYVYEYDYYVNDYYEYLESEEATYNTPGGETIKVLCHYGYDG
;
A
#
# COMPACT_ATOMS: atom_id res chain seq x y z
N MET A 1 -22.72 14.09 -6.17
CA MET A 1 -22.55 12.70 -6.60
C MET A 1 -21.16 12.53 -7.17
N ILE A 2 -20.44 11.54 -6.69
CA ILE A 2 -19.12 11.21 -7.25
C ILE A 2 -19.35 10.46 -8.55
N GLN A 3 -18.77 10.98 -9.62
CA GLN A 3 -18.92 10.37 -10.91
C GLN A 3 -17.60 9.68 -11.27
N ILE A 4 -17.62 8.36 -11.23
CA ILE A 4 -16.44 7.55 -11.54
C ILE A 4 -16.36 7.36 -13.05
N ARG A 5 -15.17 7.57 -13.61
CA ARG A 5 -14.95 7.39 -15.05
C ARG A 5 -15.13 5.92 -15.39
N LYS A 6 -16.04 5.65 -16.31
CA LYS A 6 -16.36 4.28 -16.71
C LYS A 6 -15.17 3.51 -17.27
N ASN A 7 -14.33 4.16 -18.06
CA ASN A 7 -13.18 3.51 -18.68
C ASN A 7 -12.11 3.07 -17.68
N VAL A 8 -12.18 3.53 -16.42
CA VAL A 8 -11.28 3.07 -15.35
C VAL A 8 -11.77 1.74 -14.77
N PHE A 9 -13.09 1.55 -14.72
CA PHE A 9 -13.70 0.40 -14.03
C PHE A 9 -14.38 -0.59 -14.97
N GLU A 10 -14.63 -0.20 -16.20
CA GLU A 10 -15.22 -1.09 -17.19
C GLU A 10 -14.12 -1.86 -17.90
N THR A 11 -14.01 -3.12 -17.57
CA THR A 11 -13.07 -4.01 -18.20
C THR A 11 -13.83 -5.23 -18.70
N ASN A 12 -13.87 -5.44 -19.99
CA ASN A 12 -14.67 -6.50 -20.60
C ASN A 12 -14.12 -7.90 -20.31
N SER A 13 -12.83 -8.03 -20.18
CA SER A 13 -12.18 -9.33 -20.00
C SER A 13 -11.11 -9.30 -18.92
N SER A 14 -10.97 -8.19 -18.23
CA SER A 14 -10.00 -8.07 -17.16
C SER A 14 -10.71 -7.84 -15.84
N SER A 15 -10.07 -8.26 -14.77
CA SER A 15 -10.59 -8.08 -13.42
C SER A 15 -10.02 -6.83 -12.79
N THR A 16 -10.85 -6.11 -12.04
CA THR A 16 -10.36 -5.01 -11.21
C THR A 16 -10.08 -5.58 -9.83
N HIS A 17 -8.80 -5.53 -9.44
CA HIS A 17 -8.36 -5.99 -8.13
C HIS A 17 -8.07 -4.80 -7.26
N CYS A 18 -8.52 -4.86 -6.04
CA CYS A 18 -8.23 -3.87 -5.00
C CYS A 18 -8.52 -2.43 -5.43
N MET A 19 -9.35 -1.80 -4.71
CA MET A 19 -9.66 -0.39 -4.89
C MET A 19 -9.26 0.34 -3.63
N VAL A 20 -8.40 1.34 -3.78
CA VAL A 20 -8.02 2.22 -2.68
C VAL A 20 -8.70 3.55 -2.91
N ILE A 21 -9.48 3.99 -1.93
CA ILE A 21 -10.19 5.28 -1.98
C ILE A 21 -9.71 6.12 -0.81
N GLY A 22 -9.37 7.36 -1.06
CA GLY A 22 -8.98 8.29 -0.02
C GLY A 22 -8.99 9.72 -0.51
N THR A 23 -8.70 10.65 0.39
CA THR A 23 -8.54 12.05 0.00
C THR A 23 -7.20 12.24 -0.73
N ALA A 24 -7.07 13.34 -1.47
CA ALA A 24 -5.80 13.69 -2.08
C ALA A 24 -4.70 13.79 -1.02
N SER A 25 -5.03 14.32 0.16
CA SER A 25 -4.10 14.41 1.28
C SER A 25 -3.63 13.05 1.77
N ASP A 26 -4.55 12.08 1.87
CA ASP A 26 -4.20 10.71 2.27
C ASP A 26 -3.21 10.09 1.29
N PHE A 27 -3.45 10.26 0.00
CA PHE A 27 -2.56 9.73 -1.04
C PHE A 27 -1.19 10.40 -1.01
N GLU A 28 -1.14 11.72 -0.82
CA GLU A 28 0.13 12.44 -0.71
C GLU A 28 0.96 11.93 0.47
N LYS A 29 0.33 11.71 1.62
CA LYS A 29 1.01 11.16 2.80
C LYS A 29 1.47 9.72 2.56
N TRP A 30 0.66 8.94 1.87
CA TRP A 30 1.00 7.56 1.55
C TRP A 30 2.21 7.51 0.60
N GLU A 31 2.20 8.32 -0.45
CA GLU A 31 3.31 8.44 -1.38
C GLU A 31 4.59 8.92 -0.69
N ALA A 32 4.47 9.78 0.31
CA ALA A 32 5.59 10.31 1.07
C ALA A 32 6.11 9.36 2.16
N GLY A 33 5.41 8.25 2.41
CA GLY A 33 5.80 7.31 3.46
C GLY A 33 5.40 7.75 4.87
N GLU A 34 4.49 8.71 4.98
CA GLU A 34 4.00 9.19 6.28
C GLU A 34 2.88 8.32 6.83
N VAL A 35 2.11 7.72 5.95
CA VAL A 35 1.07 6.75 6.30
C VAL A 35 1.22 5.51 5.44
N TYR A 36 0.55 4.45 5.84
CA TYR A 36 0.52 3.19 5.13
C TYR A 36 -0.90 2.77 4.87
N TYR A 37 -1.13 1.95 3.85
CA TYR A 37 -2.44 1.42 3.57
C TYR A 37 -2.60 0.09 4.29
N TYR A 38 -3.66 -0.05 5.06
CA TYR A 38 -3.98 -1.28 5.78
C TYR A 38 -5.20 -1.91 5.12
N ASP A 39 -5.06 -3.16 4.68
CA ASP A 39 -6.13 -3.89 4.01
C ASP A 39 -6.22 -5.29 4.62
N ASN A 40 -7.11 -5.44 5.58
CA ASN A 40 -7.37 -6.71 6.24
C ASN A 40 -8.87 -7.01 6.14
N TRP A 41 -9.21 -8.17 5.65
CA TRP A 41 -10.59 -8.55 5.41
C TRP A 41 -11.45 -8.52 6.69
N ARG A 42 -10.83 -8.66 7.88
CA ARG A 42 -11.54 -8.59 9.17
C ARG A 42 -11.75 -7.16 9.64
N ASP A 43 -10.71 -6.34 9.50
CA ASP A 43 -10.68 -4.99 10.07
C ASP A 43 -11.00 -3.91 9.04
N GLY A 44 -11.09 -4.29 7.78
CA GLY A 44 -11.42 -3.37 6.71
C GLY A 44 -10.19 -2.74 6.06
N LYS A 45 -10.45 -1.67 5.34
CA LYS A 45 -9.46 -0.95 4.54
C LYS A 45 -9.35 0.48 5.05
N LYS A 46 -8.13 0.95 5.33
CA LYS A 46 -7.92 2.31 5.82
C LYS A 46 -6.45 2.71 5.71
N PHE A 47 -6.20 4.00 5.71
CA PHE A 47 -4.86 4.51 5.90
C PHE A 47 -4.54 4.54 7.40
N ILE A 48 -3.35 4.12 7.75
CA ILE A 48 -2.89 4.08 9.14
C ILE A 48 -1.59 4.86 9.29
N THR A 49 -1.36 5.35 10.49
CA THR A 49 -0.13 6.05 10.81
C THR A 49 1.05 5.07 10.94
N LYS A 50 2.26 5.61 10.94
CA LYS A 50 3.45 4.80 11.19
C LYS A 50 3.38 4.08 12.53
N GLU A 51 2.90 4.75 13.56
CA GLU A 51 2.75 4.18 14.90
C GLU A 51 1.76 3.02 14.91
N GLU A 52 0.65 3.17 14.21
CA GLU A 52 -0.32 2.10 14.05
C GLU A 52 0.25 0.92 13.25
N ALA A 53 1.05 1.20 12.23
CA ALA A 53 1.72 0.16 11.45
C ALA A 53 2.71 -0.63 12.33
N ILE A 54 3.48 0.07 13.15
CA ILE A 54 4.39 -0.57 14.10
C ILE A 54 3.63 -1.47 15.06
N ASP A 55 2.49 -1.00 15.59
CA ASP A 55 1.66 -1.80 16.49
C ASP A 55 1.12 -3.06 15.80
N LYS A 56 0.71 -2.96 14.53
CA LYS A 56 0.26 -4.12 13.76
C LYS A 56 1.36 -5.18 13.64
N LEU A 57 2.59 -4.74 13.38
CA LEU A 57 3.73 -5.64 13.27
C LEU A 57 4.11 -6.26 14.63
N LYS A 58 4.10 -5.46 15.70
CA LYS A 58 4.40 -5.95 17.04
C LYS A 58 3.39 -6.99 17.53
N ASN A 59 2.14 -6.85 17.13
CA ASN A 59 1.07 -7.76 17.51
C ASN A 59 0.86 -8.88 16.49
N SER A 60 1.77 -9.04 15.54
CA SER A 60 1.69 -10.10 14.54
C SER A 60 1.72 -11.46 15.21
N LYS A 61 0.81 -12.33 14.78
CA LYS A 61 0.73 -13.70 15.29
C LYS A 61 1.97 -14.53 14.91
N TYR A 62 2.62 -14.17 13.82
CA TYR A 62 3.77 -14.89 13.28
C TYR A 62 5.00 -13.99 13.26
N ARG A 63 5.24 -13.28 14.34
CA ARG A 63 6.37 -12.36 14.45
C ARG A 63 7.69 -13.14 14.39
N THR A 64 8.55 -12.75 13.45
CA THR A 64 9.85 -13.36 13.19
C THR A 64 10.95 -12.30 13.28
N SER A 65 12.20 -12.70 13.03
CA SER A 65 13.30 -11.74 12.93
C SER A 65 13.10 -10.75 11.78
N ASP A 66 12.44 -11.18 10.70
CA ASP A 66 12.12 -10.29 9.58
C ASP A 66 11.09 -9.24 9.99
N THR A 67 10.12 -9.64 10.79
CA THR A 67 9.16 -8.69 11.37
C THR A 67 9.87 -7.66 12.24
N ASP A 68 10.82 -8.09 13.04
CA ASP A 68 11.60 -7.20 13.91
C ASP A 68 12.44 -6.20 13.10
N LYS A 69 12.98 -6.64 11.97
CA LYS A 69 13.71 -5.75 11.05
C LYS A 69 12.78 -4.68 10.47
N ALA A 70 11.57 -5.07 10.10
CA ALA A 70 10.58 -4.11 9.59
C ALA A 70 10.18 -3.09 10.65
N ILE A 71 9.95 -3.55 11.89
CA ILE A 71 9.66 -2.66 13.01
C ILE A 71 10.79 -1.67 13.23
N LYS A 72 12.03 -2.14 13.26
CA LYS A 72 13.20 -1.30 13.43
C LYS A 72 13.31 -0.25 12.33
N TYR A 73 13.08 -0.65 11.08
CA TYR A 73 13.11 0.28 9.96
C TYR A 73 12.06 1.39 10.12
N LEU A 74 10.86 1.03 10.54
CA LEU A 74 9.81 2.04 10.77
C LEU A 74 10.13 2.97 11.93
N GLU A 75 10.77 2.45 12.98
CA GLU A 75 11.11 3.24 14.15
C GLU A 75 12.30 4.19 13.93
N THR A 76 13.30 3.73 13.19
CA THR A 76 14.60 4.42 13.10
C THR A 76 14.99 4.83 11.68
N TYR A 77 14.32 4.31 10.66
CA TYR A 77 14.71 4.40 9.24
C TYR A 77 16.09 3.82 8.93
N GLU A 78 16.65 3.05 9.88
CA GLU A 78 17.89 2.33 9.64
C GLU A 78 17.63 1.07 8.82
N LEU A 79 18.44 0.89 7.78
CA LEU A 79 18.32 -0.22 6.86
C LEU A 79 19.60 -1.07 6.92
N ASP A 80 19.44 -2.34 7.25
CA ASP A 80 20.53 -3.30 7.21
C ASP A 80 20.43 -4.10 5.92
N ALA A 81 21.32 -3.82 4.99
CA ALA A 81 21.35 -4.47 3.68
C ALA A 81 22.39 -5.61 3.60
N SER A 82 23.02 -5.97 4.72
CA SER A 82 24.09 -6.97 4.72
C SER A 82 23.67 -8.34 4.20
N ASP A 83 22.42 -8.74 4.45
CA ASP A 83 21.88 -10.00 3.96
C ASP A 83 21.57 -9.97 2.46
N TYR A 84 21.70 -8.83 1.80
CA TYR A 84 21.36 -8.60 0.40
C TYR A 84 22.53 -8.04 -0.39
N ASP A 85 23.77 -8.43 -0.03
CA ASP A 85 25.01 -7.96 -0.66
C ASP A 85 25.08 -6.43 -0.72
N ASP A 86 24.61 -5.77 0.33
CA ASP A 86 24.55 -4.31 0.47
C ASP A 86 23.65 -3.62 -0.56
N ASP A 87 22.74 -4.36 -1.18
CA ASP A 87 21.71 -3.79 -2.06
C ASP A 87 20.57 -3.23 -1.21
N GLU A 88 20.56 -1.91 -1.03
CA GLU A 88 19.56 -1.22 -0.22
C GLU A 88 18.16 -1.33 -0.79
N ASP A 89 18.00 -1.33 -2.10
CA ASP A 89 16.69 -1.44 -2.75
C ASP A 89 16.08 -2.81 -2.49
N GLU A 90 16.88 -3.87 -2.58
CA GLU A 90 16.43 -5.22 -2.30
C GLU A 90 16.08 -5.40 -0.83
N ALA A 91 16.89 -4.83 0.07
CA ALA A 91 16.61 -4.85 1.51
C ALA A 91 15.31 -4.12 1.86
N LYS A 92 15.07 -2.96 1.27
CA LYS A 92 13.81 -2.22 1.43
C LYS A 92 12.61 -3.03 0.94
N ARG A 93 12.77 -3.63 -0.23
CA ARG A 93 11.70 -4.46 -0.81
C ARG A 93 11.32 -5.61 0.11
N ALA A 94 12.32 -6.25 0.72
CA ALA A 94 12.08 -7.33 1.68
C ALA A 94 11.32 -6.83 2.92
N ILE A 95 11.65 -5.63 3.41
CA ILE A 95 10.93 -5.01 4.53
C ILE A 95 9.49 -4.73 4.16
N PHE A 96 9.24 -4.15 3.00
CA PHE A 96 7.89 -3.84 2.55
C PHE A 96 7.06 -5.10 2.28
N GLU A 97 7.71 -6.17 1.80
CA GLU A 97 7.08 -7.48 1.65
C GLU A 97 6.65 -8.03 3.01
N GLU A 98 7.50 -7.95 4.02
CA GLU A 98 7.16 -8.39 5.38
C GLU A 98 6.00 -7.58 5.96
N MET A 99 5.98 -6.27 5.72
CA MET A 99 4.86 -5.43 6.13
C MET A 99 3.57 -5.88 5.43
N ALA A 100 3.65 -6.16 4.12
CA ALA A 100 2.50 -6.62 3.33
C ALA A 100 1.97 -7.97 3.82
N ASN A 101 2.82 -8.84 4.32
CA ASN A 101 2.41 -10.09 4.94
C ASN A 101 1.57 -9.86 6.20
N ASN A 102 1.63 -8.68 6.76
CA ASN A 102 0.82 -8.23 7.90
C ASN A 102 -0.23 -7.20 7.49
N TYR A 103 -0.57 -7.16 6.19
CA TYR A 103 -1.62 -6.31 5.62
C TYR A 103 -1.30 -4.81 5.66
N VAL A 104 -0.02 -4.45 5.81
CA VAL A 104 0.45 -3.06 5.81
C VAL A 104 1.24 -2.82 4.53
N TYR A 105 0.80 -1.86 3.73
CA TYR A 105 1.34 -1.64 2.40
C TYR A 105 1.96 -0.25 2.27
N GLU A 106 3.22 -0.21 1.87
CA GLU A 106 3.89 1.01 1.43
C GLU A 106 3.46 1.30 -0.02
N TYR A 107 3.46 2.56 -0.42
CA TYR A 107 2.89 2.99 -1.70
C TYR A 107 3.56 2.35 -2.92
N ASP A 108 4.87 2.52 -3.07
CA ASP A 108 5.58 2.01 -4.26
C ASP A 108 5.50 0.49 -4.34
N TYR A 109 5.61 -0.18 -3.20
CA TYR A 109 5.50 -1.63 -3.14
C TYR A 109 4.10 -2.09 -3.58
N TYR A 110 3.06 -1.42 -3.06
CA TYR A 110 1.68 -1.77 -3.38
C TYR A 110 1.39 -1.60 -4.87
N VAL A 111 1.81 -0.48 -5.43
CA VAL A 111 1.51 -0.11 -6.82
C VAL A 111 2.36 -0.91 -7.82
N ASN A 112 3.64 -1.11 -7.53
CA ASN A 112 4.59 -1.63 -8.51
C ASN A 112 5.02 -3.06 -8.28
N ASP A 113 5.11 -3.51 -7.02
CA ASP A 113 5.64 -4.83 -6.70
C ASP A 113 4.57 -5.84 -6.30
N TYR A 114 3.61 -5.44 -5.49
CA TYR A 114 2.58 -6.35 -5.00
C TYR A 114 1.65 -6.82 -6.13
N TYR A 115 1.30 -5.91 -7.03
CA TYR A 115 0.47 -6.22 -8.20
C TYR A 115 1.27 -6.02 -9.49
N GLU A 116 2.47 -6.59 -9.56
CA GLU A 116 3.40 -6.37 -10.66
C GLU A 116 2.88 -6.78 -12.05
N TYR A 117 1.92 -7.70 -12.09
CA TYR A 117 1.32 -8.16 -13.34
C TYR A 117 0.07 -7.38 -13.73
N LEU A 118 -0.33 -6.42 -12.93
CA LEU A 118 -1.53 -5.64 -13.18
C LEU A 118 -1.16 -4.19 -13.48
N GLU A 119 -1.98 -3.57 -14.30
CA GLU A 119 -1.86 -2.14 -14.52
C GLU A 119 -2.56 -1.40 -13.39
N SER A 120 -2.04 -0.24 -13.03
CA SER A 120 -2.67 0.63 -12.04
C SER A 120 -3.10 1.94 -12.70
N GLU A 121 -4.21 2.48 -12.24
CA GLU A 121 -4.71 3.76 -12.70
C GLU A 121 -5.30 4.54 -11.54
N GLU A 122 -4.98 5.82 -11.48
CA GLU A 122 -5.54 6.74 -10.49
C GLU A 122 -6.56 7.64 -11.16
N ALA A 123 -7.68 7.86 -10.47
CA ALA A 123 -8.69 8.81 -10.88
C ALA A 123 -8.91 9.83 -9.75
N THR A 124 -9.20 11.07 -10.13
CA THR A 124 -9.39 12.15 -9.17
C THR A 124 -10.77 12.75 -9.34
N TYR A 125 -11.46 12.97 -8.24
CA TYR A 125 -12.80 13.54 -8.21
C TYR A 125 -12.86 14.68 -7.23
N ASN A 126 -13.57 15.75 -7.62
CA ASN A 126 -13.87 16.84 -6.71
C ASN A 126 -15.32 16.69 -6.24
N THR A 127 -15.52 16.65 -4.92
CA THR A 127 -16.86 16.56 -4.36
C THR A 127 -17.53 17.94 -4.39
N PRO A 128 -18.87 18.00 -4.29
CA PRO A 128 -19.57 19.28 -4.17
C PRO A 128 -19.12 20.13 -2.99
N GLY A 129 -18.58 19.50 -1.94
CA GLY A 129 -18.04 20.20 -0.77
C GLY A 129 -16.63 20.74 -0.95
N GLY A 130 -16.04 20.59 -2.13
CA GLY A 130 -14.69 21.08 -2.41
C GLY A 130 -13.57 20.12 -2.02
N GLU A 131 -13.90 18.93 -1.58
CA GLU A 131 -12.91 17.92 -1.23
C GLU A 131 -12.44 17.16 -2.48
N THR A 132 -11.14 16.86 -2.54
CA THR A 132 -10.58 16.05 -3.62
C THR A 132 -10.39 14.64 -3.16
N ILE A 133 -11.00 13.70 -3.89
CA ILE A 133 -10.92 12.26 -3.61
C ILE A 133 -10.13 11.58 -4.71
N LYS A 134 -9.22 10.70 -4.33
CA LYS A 134 -8.48 9.85 -5.26
C LYS A 134 -8.91 8.41 -5.13
N VAL A 135 -8.91 7.71 -6.26
CA VAL A 135 -9.21 6.28 -6.34
C VAL A 135 -8.08 5.62 -7.11
N LEU A 136 -7.51 4.57 -6.53
CA LEU A 136 -6.49 3.75 -7.17
C LEU A 136 -7.09 2.40 -7.50
N CYS A 137 -6.96 1.97 -8.75
CA CYS A 137 -7.42 0.67 -9.20
C CYS A 137 -6.29 -0.11 -9.83
N HIS A 138 -6.27 -1.41 -9.56
CA HIS A 138 -5.42 -2.36 -10.25
C HIS A 138 -6.30 -3.22 -11.13
N TYR A 139 -5.92 -3.38 -12.39
CA TYR A 139 -6.67 -4.20 -13.33
C TYR A 139 -5.75 -4.88 -14.32
N GLY A 140 -6.21 -5.98 -14.88
CA GLY A 140 -5.44 -6.74 -15.85
C GLY A 140 -6.12 -8.05 -16.17
N TYR A 141 -5.45 -8.84 -16.97
CA TYR A 141 -5.94 -10.17 -17.33
C TYR A 141 -5.41 -11.19 -16.33
N ASP A 142 -6.30 -11.94 -15.74
CA ASP A 142 -5.96 -12.97 -14.76
C ASP A 142 -5.70 -14.33 -15.41
N GLY A 143 -5.17 -14.30 -16.54
CA GLY A 143 -4.76 -15.53 -17.22
C GLY A 143 -5.78 -16.12 -18.13
#